data_121fd0944b794c49f8db0f22c7c83342
#
_entry.id   121fd0944b794c49f8db0f22c7c83342
#
_cell.length_a   1.000
_cell.length_b   1.000
_cell.length_c   1.000
_cell.angle_alpha   90.00
_cell.angle_beta   90.00
_cell.angle_gamma   90.00
#
_symmetry.space_group_name_H-M   'P 1'
#
loop_
_entity.id
_entity.type
_entity.pdbx_description
1 polymer ?
#
loop_
_entity_poly.entity_id
_entity_poly.type
_entity_poly.pdbx_seq_one_letter_code
_entity_poly.pdbx_strand_id
1 'polypeptide(L)'
;ERWDSLRLLTPNWLSRLPSYGYEGDDPHGFRTMPETIAFLERYAEVISAPVLTGTTVTSVRRVLDGYEVLTDRGTWQCQAVVIATGACNIPNVPAVAEALPRGIDTETPKDYRNPDQLEEGGELVVGASASGAQIAEEIHRSGRPVTLAVGEHIRVPRVYRGRDIKWCMDAAGVLDDPYDEVDNIVRVRNVPSLQLVGSDDRRNLDLNRLTDIGVRLVGRLV
;
A
#
# COMPACT_ATOMS: atom_id res chain seq x y z
N GLU A 1 8.08 -1.08 -6.15
CA GLU A 1 7.06 -1.72 -7.01
C GLU A 1 6.15 -2.59 -6.16
N ARG A 2 4.90 -2.73 -6.58
CA ARG A 2 3.85 -3.56 -5.97
C ARG A 2 3.28 -4.47 -7.06
N TRP A 3 2.19 -5.18 -6.78
CA TRP A 3 1.56 -6.04 -7.78
C TRP A 3 0.95 -5.23 -8.94
N ASP A 4 0.85 -5.89 -10.08
CA ASP A 4 0.63 -5.23 -11.37
C ASP A 4 -0.73 -4.51 -11.47
N SER A 5 -1.78 -5.09 -10.91
CA SER A 5 -3.13 -4.53 -10.96
C SER A 5 -3.39 -3.45 -9.90
N LEU A 6 -2.42 -3.17 -9.03
CA LEU A 6 -2.62 -2.19 -7.95
C LEU A 6 -2.94 -0.81 -8.51
N ARG A 7 -4.01 -0.24 -7.97
CA ARG A 7 -4.34 1.18 -8.13
C ARG A 7 -4.29 1.88 -6.78
N LEU A 8 -4.07 3.19 -6.79
CA LEU A 8 -4.15 3.99 -5.56
C LEU A 8 -5.54 3.88 -4.94
N LEU A 9 -5.59 3.89 -3.61
CA LEU A 9 -6.85 3.93 -2.85
C LEU A 9 -7.44 5.34 -2.79
N THR A 10 -6.63 6.34 -3.09
CA THR A 10 -7.02 7.74 -3.14
C THR A 10 -7.46 8.11 -4.55
N PRO A 11 -8.62 8.78 -4.72
CA PRO A 11 -9.02 9.33 -6.02
C PRO A 11 -7.99 10.34 -6.54
N ASN A 12 -7.98 10.55 -7.84
CA ASN A 12 -7.03 11.44 -8.51
C ASN A 12 -7.05 12.87 -7.96
N TRP A 13 -8.24 13.42 -7.63
CA TRP A 13 -8.37 14.77 -7.07
C TRP A 13 -7.68 14.92 -5.70
N LEU A 14 -7.59 13.85 -4.91
CA LEU A 14 -6.94 13.84 -3.59
C LEU A 14 -5.43 13.52 -3.68
N SER A 15 -5.00 12.86 -4.75
CA SER A 15 -3.60 12.50 -4.99
C SER A 15 -2.82 13.73 -5.47
N ARG A 16 -2.45 14.59 -4.54
CA ARG A 16 -1.80 15.89 -4.78
C ARG A 16 -0.50 16.02 -3.99
N LEU A 17 0.43 16.80 -4.52
CA LEU A 17 1.68 17.22 -3.89
C LEU A 17 1.68 18.77 -3.79
N PRO A 18 2.56 19.39 -3.01
CA PRO A 18 2.61 20.85 -2.90
C PRO A 18 2.67 21.54 -4.26
N SER A 19 1.69 22.40 -4.53
CA SER A 19 1.50 23.10 -5.80
C SER A 19 1.43 22.22 -7.05
N TYR A 20 1.11 20.93 -6.90
CA TYR A 20 1.04 19.97 -8.00
C TYR A 20 -0.09 18.96 -7.77
N GLY A 21 -1.09 18.99 -8.62
CA GLY A 21 -2.30 18.18 -8.53
C GLY A 21 -2.59 17.36 -9.77
N TYR A 22 -3.78 16.81 -9.83
CA TYR A 22 -4.29 16.12 -11.00
C TYR A 22 -4.92 17.11 -11.98
N GLU A 23 -4.51 17.05 -13.23
CA GLU A 23 -4.98 17.93 -14.33
C GLU A 23 -5.73 17.17 -15.45
N GLY A 24 -6.00 15.87 -15.25
CA GLY A 24 -6.69 15.05 -16.26
C GLY A 24 -8.21 15.12 -16.15
N ASP A 25 -8.87 14.41 -17.05
CA ASP A 25 -10.33 14.45 -17.26
C ASP A 25 -11.10 13.54 -16.28
N ASP A 26 -10.42 12.66 -15.55
CA ASP A 26 -11.03 11.76 -14.57
C ASP A 26 -10.57 12.04 -13.12
N PRO A 27 -11.05 13.11 -12.48
CA PRO A 27 -10.67 13.43 -11.10
C PRO A 27 -11.12 12.38 -10.08
N HIS A 28 -12.10 11.56 -10.43
CA HIS A 28 -12.66 10.53 -9.56
C HIS A 28 -12.11 9.13 -9.82
N GLY A 29 -11.26 8.96 -10.81
CA GLY A 29 -10.54 7.72 -11.07
C GLY A 29 -9.39 7.47 -10.10
N PHE A 30 -8.68 6.38 -10.33
CA PHE A 30 -7.60 5.89 -9.46
C PHE A 30 -6.39 5.55 -10.31
N ARG A 31 -5.27 6.22 -10.06
CA ARG A 31 -4.02 5.95 -10.77
C ARG A 31 -3.56 4.52 -10.58
N THR A 32 -3.14 3.91 -11.66
CA THR A 32 -2.34 2.69 -11.68
C THR A 32 -0.94 2.96 -11.12
N MET A 33 -0.16 1.92 -10.86
CA MET A 33 1.22 2.08 -10.42
C MET A 33 2.11 2.80 -11.45
N PRO A 34 2.08 2.47 -12.76
CA PRO A 34 2.83 3.24 -13.77
C PRO A 34 2.45 4.73 -13.81
N GLU A 35 1.16 5.05 -13.73
CA GLU A 35 0.69 6.44 -13.69
C GLU A 35 1.14 7.17 -12.42
N THR A 36 1.22 6.45 -11.30
CA THR A 36 1.72 7.00 -10.03
C THR A 36 3.21 7.30 -10.12
N ILE A 37 4.00 6.42 -10.72
CA ILE A 37 5.43 6.62 -10.95
C ILE A 37 5.64 7.84 -11.85
N ALA A 38 4.95 7.90 -12.99
CA ALA A 38 5.04 9.03 -13.92
C ALA A 38 4.64 10.37 -13.26
N PHE A 39 3.63 10.35 -12.37
CA PHE A 39 3.22 11.53 -11.61
C PHE A 39 4.35 12.02 -10.67
N LEU A 40 5.04 11.12 -9.98
CA LEU A 40 6.16 11.45 -9.09
C LEU A 40 7.40 11.94 -9.88
N GLU A 41 7.72 11.28 -11.00
CA GLU A 41 8.79 11.69 -11.89
C GLU A 41 8.54 13.10 -12.45
N ARG A 42 7.33 13.35 -12.92
CA ARG A 42 6.94 14.68 -13.40
C ARG A 42 7.01 15.75 -12.33
N TYR A 43 6.58 15.41 -11.10
CA TYR A 43 6.73 16.33 -9.98
C TYR A 43 8.19 16.66 -9.69
N ALA A 44 9.07 15.68 -9.68
CA ALA A 44 10.51 15.90 -9.49
C ALA A 44 11.11 16.83 -10.56
N GLU A 45 10.68 16.70 -11.81
CA GLU A 45 11.06 17.61 -12.90
C GLU A 45 10.57 19.05 -12.64
N VAL A 46 9.27 19.20 -12.31
CA VAL A 46 8.63 20.52 -12.08
C VAL A 46 9.35 21.30 -10.98
N ILE A 47 9.73 20.63 -9.89
CA ILE A 47 10.45 21.28 -8.79
C ILE A 47 11.97 21.25 -8.98
N SER A 48 12.47 20.75 -10.10
CA SER A 48 13.90 20.61 -10.39
C SER A 48 14.66 19.86 -9.30
N ALA A 49 14.05 18.79 -8.74
CA ALA A 49 14.66 18.01 -7.67
C ALA A 49 15.91 17.28 -8.17
N PRO A 50 17.06 17.36 -7.47
CA PRO A 50 18.29 16.66 -7.85
C PRO A 50 18.22 15.17 -7.48
N VAL A 51 17.35 14.41 -8.16
CA VAL A 51 17.14 12.98 -7.88
C VAL A 51 18.27 12.15 -8.48
N LEU A 52 18.88 11.31 -7.66
CA LEU A 52 19.89 10.34 -8.07
C LEU A 52 19.34 8.93 -7.91
N THR A 53 18.77 8.40 -8.98
CA THR A 53 18.30 7.01 -9.02
C THR A 53 19.45 6.02 -9.10
N GLY A 54 19.19 4.73 -8.79
CA GLY A 54 20.21 3.68 -8.83
C GLY A 54 21.41 3.98 -7.91
N THR A 55 21.18 4.65 -6.79
CA THR A 55 22.19 4.98 -5.78
C THR A 55 21.80 4.36 -4.44
N THR A 56 22.60 3.42 -3.98
CA THR A 56 22.35 2.71 -2.72
C THR A 56 23.09 3.37 -1.58
N VAL A 57 22.33 3.83 -0.57
CA VAL A 57 22.93 4.34 0.68
C VAL A 57 23.30 3.14 1.56
N THR A 58 24.57 3.03 1.90
CA THR A 58 25.11 1.94 2.72
C THR A 58 25.31 2.33 4.18
N SER A 59 25.51 3.62 4.45
CA SER A 59 25.71 4.12 5.82
C SER A 59 25.35 5.59 5.93
N VAL A 60 24.77 5.97 7.06
CA VAL A 60 24.56 7.35 7.48
C VAL A 60 25.13 7.49 8.87
N ARG A 61 26.06 8.39 9.07
CA ARG A 61 26.67 8.63 10.38
C ARG A 61 26.80 10.12 10.69
N ARG A 62 26.66 10.46 11.96
CA ARG A 62 26.88 11.81 12.43
C ARG A 62 28.37 12.14 12.46
N VAL A 63 28.75 13.29 11.99
CA VAL A 63 30.09 13.86 12.06
C VAL A 63 30.04 15.21 12.76
N LEU A 64 31.19 15.88 12.97
CA LEU A 64 31.29 17.10 13.77
C LEU A 64 30.31 18.20 13.27
N ASP A 65 30.23 18.40 11.96
CA ASP A 65 29.44 19.46 11.33
C ASP A 65 28.27 18.94 10.48
N GLY A 66 27.58 17.88 10.92
CA GLY A 66 26.43 17.34 10.22
C GLY A 66 26.44 15.83 10.08
N TYR A 67 26.28 15.34 8.86
CA TYR A 67 26.20 13.92 8.55
C TYR A 67 27.05 13.58 7.34
N GLU A 68 27.61 12.38 7.37
CA GLU A 68 28.24 11.73 6.24
C GLU A 68 27.35 10.59 5.76
N VAL A 69 27.06 10.58 4.46
CA VAL A 69 26.26 9.56 3.80
C VAL A 69 27.14 8.81 2.83
N LEU A 70 27.37 7.52 3.09
CA LEU A 70 28.13 6.63 2.19
C LEU A 70 27.14 5.96 1.21
N THR A 71 27.51 5.95 -0.05
CA THR A 71 26.76 5.30 -1.11
C THR A 71 27.68 4.46 -1.98
N ASP A 72 27.11 3.60 -2.82
CA ASP A 72 27.83 2.87 -3.87
C ASP A 72 28.41 3.77 -4.99
N ARG A 73 28.06 5.07 -4.99
CA ARG A 73 28.51 6.07 -5.97
C ARG A 73 29.30 7.21 -5.37
N GLY A 74 29.69 7.11 -4.11
CA GLY A 74 30.50 8.13 -3.44
C GLY A 74 29.98 8.52 -2.06
N THR A 75 30.62 9.52 -1.49
CA THR A 75 30.35 10.04 -0.15
C THR A 75 29.78 11.44 -0.23
N TRP A 76 28.74 11.69 0.56
CA TRP A 76 28.09 12.98 0.66
C TRP A 76 28.25 13.55 2.07
N GLN A 77 28.50 14.86 2.15
CA GLN A 77 28.50 15.62 3.40
C GLN A 77 27.26 16.52 3.39
N CYS A 78 26.49 16.50 4.47
CA CYS A 78 25.27 17.32 4.56
C CYS A 78 24.96 17.72 6.01
N GLN A 79 24.26 18.81 6.18
CA GLN A 79 23.85 19.31 7.50
C GLN A 79 22.68 18.53 8.10
N ALA A 80 21.81 17.98 7.26
CA ALA A 80 20.64 17.23 7.68
C ALA A 80 20.37 16.06 6.73
N VAL A 81 19.78 15.00 7.26
CA VAL A 81 19.32 13.83 6.50
C VAL A 81 17.84 13.57 6.83
N VAL A 82 17.03 13.40 5.79
CA VAL A 82 15.65 12.95 5.93
C VAL A 82 15.56 11.50 5.46
N ILE A 83 15.18 10.60 6.37
CA ILE A 83 14.94 9.19 6.05
C ILE A 83 13.49 9.04 5.61
N ALA A 84 13.28 8.88 4.31
CA ALA A 84 11.97 8.77 3.68
C ALA A 84 11.81 7.45 2.90
N THR A 85 12.30 6.35 3.48
CA THR A 85 12.36 5.02 2.85
C THR A 85 11.00 4.30 2.75
N GLY A 86 9.96 4.85 3.36
CA GLY A 86 8.63 4.26 3.41
C GLY A 86 8.49 3.14 4.47
N ALA A 87 7.26 2.93 4.91
CA ALA A 87 6.96 2.02 6.02
C ALA A 87 6.77 0.55 5.62
N CYS A 88 6.62 0.26 4.31
CA CYS A 88 6.21 -1.06 3.81
C CYS A 88 7.30 -1.77 2.99
N ASN A 89 8.56 -1.42 3.17
CA ASN A 89 9.67 -2.03 2.41
C ASN A 89 10.19 -3.34 3.01
N ILE A 90 9.92 -3.57 4.29
CA ILE A 90 10.26 -4.83 4.96
C ILE A 90 8.95 -5.53 5.26
N PRO A 91 8.72 -6.74 4.73
CA PRO A 91 7.52 -7.50 5.03
C PRO A 91 7.53 -7.95 6.50
N ASN A 92 6.37 -7.88 7.14
CA ASN A 92 6.17 -8.46 8.46
C ASN A 92 5.50 -9.83 8.29
N VAL A 93 6.30 -10.88 8.33
CA VAL A 93 5.82 -12.26 8.22
C VAL A 93 5.57 -12.80 9.63
N PRO A 94 4.36 -13.30 9.95
CA PRO A 94 4.07 -13.89 11.26
C PRO A 94 4.96 -15.10 11.55
N ALA A 95 5.38 -15.28 12.81
CA ALA A 95 6.25 -16.38 13.21
C ALA A 95 5.65 -17.78 12.89
N VAL A 96 4.34 -17.91 12.83
CA VAL A 96 3.67 -19.16 12.43
C VAL A 96 4.07 -19.63 11.03
N ALA A 97 4.56 -18.75 10.17
CA ALA A 97 5.05 -19.12 8.85
C ALA A 97 6.31 -20.03 8.91
N GLU A 98 7.10 -19.96 9.98
CA GLU A 98 8.25 -20.84 10.20
C GLU A 98 7.84 -22.31 10.41
N ALA A 99 6.60 -22.56 10.83
CA ALA A 99 6.04 -23.88 11.04
C ALA A 99 5.38 -24.52 9.81
N LEU A 100 5.36 -23.81 8.67
CA LEU A 100 4.78 -24.32 7.44
C LEU A 100 5.58 -25.54 6.91
N PRO A 101 4.91 -26.56 6.37
CA PRO A 101 5.57 -27.70 5.75
C PRO A 101 6.50 -27.25 4.61
N ARG A 102 7.60 -27.99 4.43
CA ARG A 102 8.47 -27.80 3.25
C ARG A 102 7.69 -28.09 1.98
N GLY A 103 7.79 -27.23 0.99
CA GLY A 103 7.08 -27.34 -0.29
C GLY A 103 5.80 -26.51 -0.36
N ILE A 104 5.54 -25.68 0.64
CA ILE A 104 4.56 -24.59 0.53
C ILE A 104 5.33 -23.31 0.20
N ASP A 105 5.08 -22.76 -0.98
CA ASP A 105 5.63 -21.48 -1.37
C ASP A 105 4.93 -20.36 -0.63
N THR A 106 5.69 -19.35 -0.25
CA THR A 106 5.17 -18.22 0.53
C THR A 106 5.56 -16.91 -0.11
N GLU A 107 4.57 -16.07 -0.34
CA GLU A 107 4.74 -14.75 -0.93
C GLU A 107 4.26 -13.65 0.03
N THR A 108 4.89 -12.50 -0.05
CA THR A 108 4.42 -11.31 0.65
C THR A 108 3.85 -10.31 -0.36
N PRO A 109 3.03 -9.33 0.06
CA PRO A 109 2.55 -8.26 -0.84
C PRO A 109 3.69 -7.45 -1.50
N LYS A 110 4.93 -7.61 -1.05
CA LYS A 110 6.11 -7.00 -1.66
C LYS A 110 6.60 -7.82 -2.87
N ASP A 111 6.49 -9.13 -2.78
CA ASP A 111 7.05 -10.06 -3.77
C ASP A 111 6.00 -10.49 -4.81
N TYR A 112 4.75 -10.58 -4.39
CA TYR A 112 3.61 -10.85 -5.26
C TYR A 112 3.45 -9.80 -6.37
N ARG A 113 3.27 -10.25 -7.61
CA ARG A 113 3.05 -9.41 -8.80
C ARG A 113 1.68 -9.62 -9.42
N ASN A 114 1.35 -10.86 -9.70
CA ASN A 114 0.08 -11.27 -10.31
C ASN A 114 -0.14 -12.78 -10.10
N PRO A 115 -1.33 -13.33 -10.39
CA PRO A 115 -1.63 -14.75 -10.19
C PRO A 115 -0.78 -15.71 -11.02
N ASP A 116 -0.18 -15.26 -12.12
CA ASP A 116 0.57 -16.15 -13.03
C ASP A 116 1.90 -16.62 -12.44
N GLN A 117 2.40 -15.93 -11.40
CA GLN A 117 3.62 -16.34 -10.69
C GLN A 117 3.39 -17.48 -9.69
N LEU A 118 2.13 -17.74 -9.32
CA LEU A 118 1.79 -18.72 -8.29
C LEU A 118 1.77 -20.14 -8.87
N GLU A 119 2.31 -21.11 -8.13
CA GLU A 119 2.25 -22.52 -8.48
C GLU A 119 0.80 -23.02 -8.58
N GLU A 120 0.59 -24.17 -9.26
CA GLU A 120 -0.74 -24.79 -9.35
C GLU A 120 -1.24 -25.20 -7.96
N GLY A 121 -2.48 -24.80 -7.64
CA GLY A 121 -3.10 -25.19 -6.37
C GLY A 121 -4.12 -24.19 -5.85
N GLY A 122 -4.43 -24.34 -4.58
CA GLY A 122 -5.28 -23.40 -3.84
C GLY A 122 -4.45 -22.47 -2.98
N GLU A 123 -4.88 -21.24 -2.85
CA GLU A 123 -4.15 -20.17 -2.16
C GLU A 123 -4.74 -19.88 -0.78
N LEU A 124 -3.87 -19.74 0.21
CA LEU A 124 -4.21 -19.21 1.53
C LEU A 124 -3.67 -17.77 1.66
N VAL A 125 -4.55 -16.81 1.62
CA VAL A 125 -4.20 -15.41 1.93
C VAL A 125 -4.37 -15.16 3.42
N VAL A 126 -3.33 -14.69 4.10
CA VAL A 126 -3.35 -14.42 5.54
C VAL A 126 -3.45 -12.92 5.79
N GLY A 127 -4.55 -12.48 6.40
CA GLY A 127 -4.85 -11.09 6.71
C GLY A 127 -5.84 -10.45 5.75
N ALA A 128 -6.88 -9.84 6.29
CA ALA A 128 -8.01 -9.28 5.54
C ALA A 128 -8.02 -7.74 5.53
N SER A 129 -6.88 -7.11 5.69
CA SER A 129 -6.72 -5.66 5.47
C SER A 129 -6.69 -5.33 3.98
N ALA A 130 -6.42 -4.08 3.60
CA ALA A 130 -6.52 -3.63 2.20
C ALA A 130 -5.79 -4.54 1.20
N SER A 131 -4.51 -4.86 1.42
CA SER A 131 -3.73 -5.68 0.49
C SER A 131 -4.25 -7.10 0.39
N GLY A 132 -4.49 -7.77 1.55
CA GLY A 132 -4.94 -9.16 1.54
C GLY A 132 -6.31 -9.33 0.87
N ALA A 133 -7.24 -8.40 1.09
CA ALA A 133 -8.55 -8.42 0.43
C ALA A 133 -8.42 -8.24 -1.10
N GLN A 134 -7.57 -7.33 -1.57
CA GLN A 134 -7.35 -7.09 -3.00
C GLN A 134 -6.67 -8.28 -3.68
N ILE A 135 -5.61 -8.82 -3.07
CA ILE A 135 -4.87 -9.98 -3.59
C ILE A 135 -5.78 -11.21 -3.62
N ALA A 136 -6.57 -11.45 -2.56
CA ALA A 136 -7.53 -12.57 -2.54
C ALA A 136 -8.58 -12.46 -3.66
N GLU A 137 -9.11 -11.26 -3.92
CA GLU A 137 -10.05 -11.04 -5.04
C GLU A 137 -9.37 -11.28 -6.39
N GLU A 138 -8.15 -10.79 -6.58
CA GLU A 138 -7.40 -10.93 -7.84
C GLU A 138 -7.09 -12.40 -8.15
N ILE A 139 -6.53 -13.13 -7.17
CA ILE A 139 -6.22 -14.55 -7.32
C ILE A 139 -7.49 -15.35 -7.58
N HIS A 140 -8.57 -15.08 -6.85
CA HIS A 140 -9.84 -15.78 -7.08
C HIS A 140 -10.39 -15.52 -8.49
N ARG A 141 -10.28 -14.29 -8.99
CA ARG A 141 -10.73 -13.93 -10.35
C ARG A 141 -9.89 -14.57 -11.46
N SER A 142 -8.67 -14.99 -11.17
CA SER A 142 -7.86 -15.79 -12.13
C SER A 142 -8.33 -17.25 -12.23
N GLY A 143 -9.34 -17.66 -11.44
CA GLY A 143 -9.91 -18.99 -11.44
C GLY A 143 -9.33 -19.93 -10.38
N ARG A 144 -8.46 -19.45 -9.49
CA ARG A 144 -7.88 -20.24 -8.41
C ARG A 144 -8.79 -20.33 -7.18
N PRO A 145 -8.84 -21.45 -6.47
CA PRO A 145 -9.51 -21.52 -5.17
C PRO A 145 -8.74 -20.69 -4.13
N VAL A 146 -9.43 -19.77 -3.44
CA VAL A 146 -8.82 -18.92 -2.44
C VAL A 146 -9.50 -19.10 -1.08
N THR A 147 -8.70 -19.27 -0.04
CA THR A 147 -9.10 -19.19 1.34
C THR A 147 -8.46 -17.93 1.95
N LEU A 148 -9.26 -17.05 2.57
CA LEU A 148 -8.80 -15.86 3.26
C LEU A 148 -8.90 -16.05 4.77
N ALA A 149 -7.77 -16.05 5.47
CA ALA A 149 -7.72 -16.06 6.93
C ALA A 149 -7.91 -14.64 7.48
N VAL A 150 -9.02 -14.42 8.18
CA VAL A 150 -9.48 -13.09 8.58
C VAL A 150 -9.00 -12.75 9.98
N GLY A 151 -8.17 -11.72 10.09
CA GLY A 151 -7.80 -11.07 11.35
C GLY A 151 -8.58 -9.76 11.56
N GLU A 152 -7.95 -8.82 12.25
CA GLU A 152 -8.51 -7.47 12.42
C GLU A 152 -8.58 -6.76 11.07
N HIS A 153 -9.70 -6.08 10.83
CA HIS A 153 -9.94 -5.35 9.58
C HIS A 153 -10.93 -4.20 9.81
N ILE A 154 -10.91 -3.22 8.93
CA ILE A 154 -11.84 -2.09 8.97
C ILE A 154 -12.58 -2.04 7.64
N ARG A 155 -13.89 -2.29 7.71
CA ARG A 155 -14.80 -2.17 6.59
C ARG A 155 -15.25 -0.71 6.43
N VAL A 156 -15.14 -0.19 5.22
CA VAL A 156 -15.76 1.09 4.83
C VAL A 156 -16.40 0.95 3.45
N PRO A 157 -17.53 1.62 3.18
CA PRO A 157 -18.07 1.65 1.83
C PRO A 157 -17.16 2.50 0.94
N ARG A 158 -16.97 2.13 -0.32
CA ARG A 158 -16.26 2.98 -1.29
C ARG A 158 -17.03 4.25 -1.60
N VAL A 159 -18.33 4.13 -1.72
CA VAL A 159 -19.25 5.25 -1.98
C VAL A 159 -20.25 5.37 -0.86
N TYR A 160 -20.35 6.55 -0.27
CA TYR A 160 -21.33 6.89 0.75
C TYR A 160 -22.14 8.14 0.31
N ARG A 161 -23.45 8.03 0.26
CA ARG A 161 -24.37 9.11 -0.19
C ARG A 161 -23.97 9.75 -1.52
N GLY A 162 -23.54 8.93 -2.48
CA GLY A 162 -23.12 9.36 -3.83
C GLY A 162 -21.72 10.00 -3.90
N ARG A 163 -20.97 10.04 -2.80
CA ARG A 163 -19.61 10.56 -2.73
C ARG A 163 -18.62 9.47 -2.40
N ASP A 164 -17.37 9.61 -2.87
CA ASP A 164 -16.28 8.74 -2.45
C ASP A 164 -16.05 8.90 -0.94
N ILE A 165 -15.74 7.80 -0.25
CA ILE A 165 -15.49 7.83 1.19
C ILE A 165 -14.34 8.77 1.57
N LYS A 166 -13.33 8.89 0.70
CA LYS A 166 -12.22 9.81 0.92
C LYS A 166 -12.67 11.28 0.90
N TRP A 167 -13.68 11.61 0.09
CA TRP A 167 -14.29 12.93 0.12
C TRP A 167 -14.99 13.18 1.46
N CYS A 168 -15.68 12.18 1.99
CA CYS A 168 -16.33 12.31 3.30
C CYS A 168 -15.31 12.48 4.44
N MET A 169 -14.19 11.76 4.36
CA MET A 169 -13.10 11.86 5.35
C MET A 169 -12.40 13.24 5.29
N ASP A 170 -12.13 13.74 4.09
CA ASP A 170 -11.55 15.07 3.86
C ASP A 170 -12.49 16.16 4.38
N ALA A 171 -13.77 16.10 4.00
CA ALA A 171 -14.78 17.07 4.45
C ALA A 171 -15.04 17.05 5.97
N ALA A 172 -14.78 15.93 6.63
CA ALA A 172 -14.88 15.78 8.09
C ALA A 172 -13.58 16.15 8.83
N GLY A 173 -12.50 16.52 8.13
CA GLY A 173 -11.21 16.85 8.71
C GLY A 173 -10.38 15.65 9.19
N VAL A 174 -10.87 14.42 9.02
CA VAL A 174 -10.19 13.19 9.53
C VAL A 174 -8.80 12.99 8.92
N LEU A 175 -8.53 13.59 7.75
CA LEU A 175 -7.23 13.48 7.08
C LEU A 175 -6.22 14.52 7.58
N ASP A 176 -6.66 15.50 8.35
CA ASP A 176 -5.86 16.63 8.83
C ASP A 176 -5.57 16.56 10.34
N ASP A 177 -5.97 15.46 11.00
CA ASP A 177 -5.72 15.27 12.43
C ASP A 177 -4.21 15.33 12.74
N PRO A 178 -3.72 16.30 13.55
CA PRO A 178 -2.32 16.40 13.92
C PRO A 178 -1.89 15.19 14.78
N TYR A 179 -0.68 14.71 14.56
CA TYR A 179 -0.19 13.52 15.28
C TYR A 179 -0.04 13.74 16.79
N ASP A 180 0.17 14.97 17.22
CA ASP A 180 0.34 15.39 18.62
C ASP A 180 -1.00 15.54 19.35
N GLU A 181 -2.12 15.59 18.63
CA GLU A 181 -3.47 15.54 19.19
C GLU A 181 -4.01 14.11 19.33
N VAL A 182 -3.28 13.12 18.83
CA VAL A 182 -3.66 11.71 18.93
C VAL A 182 -3.45 11.19 20.36
N ASP A 183 -4.52 10.70 20.98
CA ASP A 183 -4.52 10.21 22.36
C ASP A 183 -3.57 9.02 22.62
N ASN A 184 -3.40 8.14 21.64
CA ASN A 184 -2.55 6.97 21.75
C ASN A 184 -1.94 6.59 20.38
N ILE A 185 -0.74 7.11 20.12
CA ILE A 185 -0.03 6.90 18.85
C ILE A 185 0.32 5.42 18.60
N VAL A 186 0.59 4.64 19.64
CA VAL A 186 0.89 3.21 19.51
C VAL A 186 -0.34 2.45 19.02
N ARG A 187 -1.52 2.74 19.60
CA ARG A 187 -2.79 2.17 19.17
C ARG A 187 -3.07 2.52 17.71
N VAL A 188 -2.93 3.78 17.33
CA VAL A 188 -3.23 4.26 15.97
C VAL A 188 -2.29 3.65 14.92
N ARG A 189 -1.01 3.45 15.24
CA ARG A 189 -0.05 2.78 14.35
C ARG A 189 -0.38 1.31 14.07
N ASN A 190 -1.15 0.67 14.95
CA ASN A 190 -1.56 -0.72 14.80
C ASN A 190 -2.98 -0.89 14.23
N VAL A 191 -3.65 0.20 13.88
CA VAL A 191 -4.98 0.14 13.23
C VAL A 191 -4.84 -0.46 11.83
N PRO A 192 -5.64 -1.47 11.47
CA PRO A 192 -5.64 -2.04 10.13
C PRO A 192 -6.01 -1.01 9.07
N SER A 193 -5.43 -1.13 7.88
CA SER A 193 -5.84 -0.31 6.73
C SER A 193 -7.29 -0.57 6.34
N LEU A 194 -7.98 0.45 5.88
CA LEU A 194 -9.35 0.35 5.39
C LEU A 194 -9.44 -0.64 4.22
N GLN A 195 -10.45 -1.50 4.23
CA GLN A 195 -10.76 -2.38 3.09
C GLN A 195 -11.30 -1.53 1.93
N LEU A 196 -10.40 -1.15 1.04
CA LEU A 196 -10.70 -0.35 -0.15
C LEU A 196 -9.96 -0.91 -1.36
N VAL A 197 -10.49 -0.62 -2.55
CA VAL A 197 -9.84 -0.86 -3.83
C VAL A 197 -10.03 0.36 -4.72
N GLY A 198 -9.00 0.72 -5.49
CA GLY A 198 -9.11 1.64 -6.60
C GLY A 198 -9.63 0.86 -7.82
N SER A 199 -10.80 1.22 -8.32
CA SER A 199 -11.41 0.56 -9.48
C SER A 199 -12.33 1.50 -10.23
N ASP A 200 -12.47 1.30 -11.55
CA ASP A 200 -13.28 2.15 -12.42
C ASP A 200 -14.77 2.11 -12.05
N ASP A 201 -15.24 0.97 -11.58
CA ASP A 201 -16.62 0.76 -11.12
C ASP A 201 -16.88 1.23 -9.68
N ARG A 202 -15.84 1.72 -8.97
CA ARG A 202 -15.91 2.19 -7.56
C ARG A 202 -16.61 1.23 -6.62
N ARG A 203 -16.36 -0.07 -6.83
CA ARG A 203 -16.99 -1.11 -6.03
C ARG A 203 -16.49 -1.13 -4.58
N ASN A 204 -17.29 -1.66 -3.71
CA ASN A 204 -16.83 -2.06 -2.39
C ASN A 204 -15.93 -3.29 -2.50
N LEU A 205 -14.93 -3.34 -1.64
CA LEU A 205 -14.14 -4.55 -1.41
C LEU A 205 -14.20 -4.85 0.08
N ASP A 206 -15.01 -5.82 0.45
CA ASP A 206 -15.17 -6.27 1.83
C ASP A 206 -15.40 -7.79 1.89
N LEU A 207 -15.50 -8.35 3.09
CA LEU A 207 -15.65 -9.79 3.29
C LEU A 207 -16.95 -10.33 2.67
N ASN A 208 -18.04 -9.54 2.68
CA ASN A 208 -19.29 -9.96 2.05
C ASN A 208 -19.07 -10.12 0.54
N ARG A 209 -18.47 -9.12 -0.10
CA ARG A 209 -18.15 -9.18 -1.52
C ARG A 209 -17.26 -10.36 -1.88
N LEU A 210 -16.23 -10.64 -1.06
CA LEU A 210 -15.35 -11.78 -1.26
C LEU A 210 -16.10 -13.11 -1.14
N THR A 211 -17.00 -13.23 -0.17
CA THR A 211 -17.88 -14.41 -0.02
C THR A 211 -18.82 -14.56 -1.23
N ASP A 212 -19.45 -13.47 -1.69
CA ASP A 212 -20.38 -13.49 -2.82
C ASP A 212 -19.74 -14.00 -4.11
N ILE A 213 -18.45 -13.72 -4.32
CA ILE A 213 -17.72 -14.21 -5.49
C ILE A 213 -17.12 -15.61 -5.31
N GLY A 214 -17.16 -16.20 -4.11
CA GLY A 214 -16.72 -17.56 -3.84
C GLY A 214 -15.41 -17.71 -3.06
N VAL A 215 -14.82 -16.64 -2.56
CA VAL A 215 -13.66 -16.72 -1.65
C VAL A 215 -14.09 -17.33 -0.33
N ARG A 216 -13.39 -18.37 0.10
CA ARG A 216 -13.65 -19.03 1.40
C ARG A 216 -13.06 -18.21 2.53
N LEU A 217 -13.87 -17.84 3.52
CA LEU A 217 -13.39 -17.15 4.72
C LEU A 217 -13.16 -18.14 5.86
N VAL A 218 -12.07 -17.96 6.58
CA VAL A 218 -11.75 -18.69 7.81
C VAL A 218 -11.33 -17.71 8.90
N GLY A 219 -11.32 -18.15 10.15
CA GLY A 219 -10.89 -17.33 11.27
C GLY A 219 -9.40 -16.96 11.22
N ARG A 220 -8.97 -16.20 12.23
CA ARG A 220 -7.57 -15.78 12.37
C ARG A 220 -6.64 -17.01 12.40
N LEU A 221 -5.53 -16.92 11.69
CA LEU A 221 -4.44 -17.87 11.81
C LEU A 221 -3.76 -17.68 13.19
N VAL A 222 -3.63 -18.76 13.93
CA VAL A 222 -3.06 -18.81 15.28
C VAL A 222 -2.01 -19.91 15.38
#